data_0b1b2eaf1269738215469d665bbbee59
#
_entry.id   0b1b2eaf1269738215469d665bbbee59
#
_cell.length_a   1.000
_cell.length_b   1.000
_cell.length_c   1.000
_cell.angle_alpha   90.00
_cell.angle_beta   90.00
_cell.angle_gamma   90.00
#
_symmetry.space_group_name_H-M   'P 1'
#
loop_
_entity.id
_entity.type
_entity.pdbx_description
1 polymer ?
#
loop_
_entity_poly.entity_id
_entity_poly.type
_entity_poly.pdbx_seq_one_letter_code
_entity_poly.pdbx_strand_id
1 'polypeptide(L)'
;MADNAEHSEKVARELMQKGYEYLGEGDPGHAKKLGKKLLKMKYSGGYELLARAYEMEDRPQDAIAVLEEGTRAVPQIWLLWQQLGNLQSDQGDFQAANESYTKALDCPGVDSSQIYFNKAIALHRCNMPQEAMDALDQVDSDDLHWPALALRVALLNGLEQYHKAADLAKHLAERLLGSEELFTQYTIELAGIITELGIAVGRGNNDIDGARHCFIQALRYVKNFSYALAMLRQVYHMESATAQHFRLLLRGVWFEPIEQHGAANPGFYSTFDIVADNAEEAMAFAAELEPDEVRDSLVLEEVSVLGPCPDDLKGVYNRTGYAFYEANNEGKAVVSEGNPVTDNVVESKPKDEKSKAVESSAQAKSTKGKSVKGKSTK
;
A
#
# COMPACT_ATOMS: atom_id res chain seq x y z
N MET A 1 -45.94 21.96 12.27
CA MET A 1 -45.22 20.67 12.10
C MET A 1 -43.98 20.87 11.19
N ALA A 2 -44.07 21.65 10.11
CA ALA A 2 -42.93 21.97 9.23
C ALA A 2 -41.78 22.69 9.96
N ASP A 3 -42.08 23.75 10.74
CA ASP A 3 -41.09 24.54 11.48
C ASP A 3 -40.29 23.69 12.50
N ASN A 4 -40.91 22.68 13.10
CA ASN A 4 -40.23 21.79 14.05
C ASN A 4 -39.29 20.78 13.35
N ALA A 5 -39.65 20.35 12.14
CA ALA A 5 -38.80 19.46 11.33
C ALA A 5 -37.56 20.21 10.81
N GLU A 6 -37.76 21.41 10.30
CA GLU A 6 -36.66 22.26 9.81
C GLU A 6 -35.70 22.67 10.93
N HIS A 7 -36.21 22.99 12.11
CA HIS A 7 -35.38 23.26 13.28
C HIS A 7 -34.58 22.02 13.70
N SER A 8 -35.20 20.82 13.72
CA SER A 8 -34.53 19.57 14.07
C SER A 8 -33.41 19.22 13.07
N GLU A 9 -33.64 19.44 11.78
CA GLU A 9 -32.65 19.21 10.73
C GLU A 9 -31.47 20.19 10.84
N LYS A 10 -31.74 21.47 11.12
CA LYS A 10 -30.68 22.46 11.38
C LYS A 10 -29.79 22.04 12.55
N VAL A 11 -30.42 21.66 13.68
CA VAL A 11 -29.67 21.17 14.86
C VAL A 11 -28.87 19.93 14.54
N ALA A 12 -29.39 19.01 13.73
CA ALA A 12 -28.65 17.80 13.33
C ALA A 12 -27.41 18.14 12.50
N ARG A 13 -27.53 19.09 11.55
CA ARG A 13 -26.38 19.55 10.75
C ARG A 13 -25.32 20.23 11.62
N GLU A 14 -25.72 21.07 12.58
CA GLU A 14 -24.80 21.71 13.53
C GLU A 14 -24.06 20.68 14.40
N LEU A 15 -24.78 19.65 14.88
CA LEU A 15 -24.17 18.54 15.63
C LEU A 15 -23.21 17.71 14.79
N MET A 16 -23.53 17.50 13.51
CA MET A 16 -22.69 16.77 12.57
C MET A 16 -21.37 17.53 12.32
N GLN A 17 -21.48 18.83 12.01
CA GLN A 17 -20.33 19.70 11.83
C GLN A 17 -19.42 19.69 13.06
N LYS A 18 -19.99 19.86 14.25
CA LYS A 18 -19.24 19.83 15.50
C LYS A 18 -18.61 18.45 15.78
N GLY A 19 -19.26 17.38 15.34
CA GLY A 19 -18.70 16.04 15.40
C GLY A 19 -17.43 15.90 14.55
N TYR A 20 -17.43 16.44 13.35
CA TYR A 20 -16.23 16.50 12.50
C TYR A 20 -15.12 17.39 13.05
N GLU A 21 -15.48 18.52 13.69
CA GLU A 21 -14.51 19.37 14.37
C GLU A 21 -13.78 18.58 15.46
N TYR A 22 -14.49 17.83 16.30
CA TYR A 22 -13.87 16.95 17.31
C TYR A 22 -12.98 15.84 16.70
N LEU A 23 -13.37 15.26 15.58
CA LEU A 23 -12.50 14.30 14.86
C LEU A 23 -11.23 15.00 14.36
N GLY A 24 -11.34 16.23 13.82
CA GLY A 24 -10.18 17.01 13.40
C GLY A 24 -9.24 17.40 14.56
N GLU A 25 -9.77 17.56 15.77
CA GLU A 25 -9.02 17.83 17.00
C GLU A 25 -8.45 16.56 17.66
N GLY A 26 -8.72 15.37 17.11
CA GLY A 26 -8.27 14.11 17.66
C GLY A 26 -9.09 13.62 18.85
N ASP A 27 -10.35 14.04 18.98
CA ASP A 27 -11.27 13.65 20.07
C ASP A 27 -12.45 12.77 19.57
N PRO A 28 -12.20 11.49 19.29
CA PRO A 28 -13.26 10.56 18.87
C PRO A 28 -14.30 10.32 19.97
N GLY A 29 -13.93 10.55 21.24
CA GLY A 29 -14.84 10.35 22.37
C GLY A 29 -16.03 11.31 22.36
N HIS A 30 -15.81 12.60 22.06
CA HIS A 30 -16.88 13.58 21.89
C HIS A 30 -17.64 13.37 20.59
N ALA A 31 -16.98 13.05 19.49
CA ALA A 31 -17.62 12.71 18.23
C ALA A 31 -18.62 11.54 18.39
N LYS A 32 -18.27 10.47 19.11
CA LYS A 32 -19.17 9.36 19.42
C LYS A 32 -20.39 9.77 20.23
N LYS A 33 -20.25 10.68 21.19
CA LYS A 33 -21.40 11.20 21.96
C LYS A 33 -22.38 11.94 21.04
N LEU A 34 -21.87 12.73 20.11
CA LEU A 34 -22.69 13.44 19.13
C LEU A 34 -23.34 12.48 18.12
N GLY A 35 -22.61 11.48 17.61
CA GLY A 35 -23.17 10.46 16.75
C GLY A 35 -24.35 9.72 17.39
N LYS A 36 -24.21 9.27 18.65
CA LYS A 36 -25.31 8.67 19.41
C LYS A 36 -26.48 9.63 19.62
N LYS A 37 -26.24 10.93 19.79
CA LYS A 37 -27.28 11.95 19.89
C LYS A 37 -28.03 12.11 18.57
N LEU A 38 -27.31 12.13 17.44
CA LEU A 38 -27.89 12.19 16.10
C LEU A 38 -28.80 11.01 15.81
N LEU A 39 -28.38 9.77 16.17
CA LEU A 39 -29.22 8.58 16.02
C LEU A 39 -30.50 8.65 16.86
N LYS A 40 -30.43 9.19 18.08
CA LYS A 40 -31.65 9.43 18.89
C LYS A 40 -32.60 10.45 18.23
N MET A 41 -32.05 11.39 17.46
CA MET A 41 -32.83 12.33 16.64
C MET A 41 -33.30 11.72 15.31
N LYS A 42 -33.02 10.43 15.06
CA LYS A 42 -33.29 9.71 13.80
C LYS A 42 -32.57 10.32 12.58
N TYR A 43 -31.41 10.89 12.81
CA TYR A 43 -30.56 11.45 11.76
C TYR A 43 -29.47 10.42 11.40
N SER A 44 -29.51 9.93 10.16
CA SER A 44 -28.66 8.82 9.70
C SER A 44 -27.16 9.14 9.66
N GLY A 45 -26.78 10.41 9.55
CA GLY A 45 -25.39 10.86 9.65
C GLY A 45 -24.71 10.49 10.98
N GLY A 46 -25.50 10.10 12.01
CA GLY A 46 -24.97 9.56 13.24
C GLY A 46 -24.19 8.25 13.07
N TYR A 47 -24.57 7.40 12.11
CA TYR A 47 -23.81 6.17 11.78
C TYR A 47 -22.45 6.50 11.19
N GLU A 48 -22.42 7.41 10.24
CA GLU A 48 -21.17 7.89 9.62
C GLU A 48 -20.20 8.47 10.67
N LEU A 49 -20.69 9.36 11.53
CA LEU A 49 -19.86 10.00 12.56
C LEU A 49 -19.32 8.98 13.58
N LEU A 50 -20.12 7.98 13.93
CA LEU A 50 -19.70 6.89 14.81
C LEU A 50 -18.64 6.01 14.16
N ALA A 51 -18.83 5.64 12.90
CA ALA A 51 -17.87 4.84 12.16
C ALA A 51 -16.51 5.53 12.09
N ARG A 52 -16.45 6.80 11.66
CA ARG A 52 -15.20 7.58 11.59
C ARG A 52 -14.52 7.73 12.96
N ALA A 53 -15.31 7.86 14.03
CA ALA A 53 -14.77 7.91 15.38
C ALA A 53 -14.15 6.59 15.83
N TYR A 54 -14.70 5.44 15.39
CA TYR A 54 -14.11 4.13 15.65
C TYR A 54 -12.86 3.88 14.79
N GLU A 55 -12.85 4.32 13.54
CA GLU A 55 -11.65 4.28 12.68
C GLU A 55 -10.49 5.05 13.32
N MET A 56 -10.75 6.25 13.83
CA MET A 56 -9.74 7.05 14.54
C MET A 56 -9.20 6.37 15.81
N GLU A 57 -9.97 5.50 16.44
CA GLU A 57 -9.54 4.69 17.58
C GLU A 57 -8.84 3.38 17.19
N ASP A 58 -8.57 3.17 15.90
CA ASP A 58 -8.03 1.91 15.34
C ASP A 58 -8.92 0.70 15.66
N ARG A 59 -10.24 0.88 15.51
CA ARG A 59 -11.28 -0.11 15.77
C ARG A 59 -12.17 -0.35 14.54
N PRO A 60 -11.60 -0.85 13.44
CA PRO A 60 -12.32 -0.99 12.17
C PRO A 60 -13.51 -1.94 12.25
N GLN A 61 -13.46 -2.98 13.09
CA GLN A 61 -14.57 -3.93 13.27
C GLN A 61 -15.79 -3.28 13.91
N ASP A 62 -15.60 -2.36 14.86
CA ASP A 62 -16.70 -1.60 15.47
C ASP A 62 -17.29 -0.59 14.47
N ALA A 63 -16.43 0.01 13.61
CA ALA A 63 -16.88 0.88 12.54
C ALA A 63 -17.73 0.12 11.51
N ILE A 64 -17.29 -1.05 11.07
CA ILE A 64 -18.05 -1.95 10.19
C ILE A 64 -19.40 -2.30 10.82
N ALA A 65 -19.42 -2.75 12.08
CA ALA A 65 -20.67 -3.12 12.76
C ALA A 65 -21.68 -1.97 12.82
N VAL A 66 -21.20 -0.74 13.07
CA VAL A 66 -22.05 0.48 13.06
C VAL A 66 -22.59 0.77 11.67
N LEU A 67 -21.80 0.65 10.62
CA LEU A 67 -22.25 0.87 9.25
C LEU A 67 -23.22 -0.23 8.78
N GLU A 68 -23.00 -1.47 9.15
CA GLU A 68 -23.97 -2.56 8.92
C GLU A 68 -25.30 -2.32 9.61
N GLU A 69 -25.30 -1.78 10.83
CA GLU A 69 -26.53 -1.35 11.50
C GLU A 69 -27.19 -0.21 10.71
N GLY A 70 -26.41 0.77 10.27
CA GLY A 70 -26.88 1.93 9.49
C GLY A 70 -27.49 1.51 8.15
N THR A 71 -26.83 0.63 7.40
CA THR A 71 -27.32 0.14 6.10
C THR A 71 -28.59 -0.70 6.24
N ARG A 72 -28.74 -1.43 7.34
CA ARG A 72 -30.01 -2.12 7.67
C ARG A 72 -31.15 -1.18 8.05
N ALA A 73 -30.83 -0.10 8.79
CA ALA A 73 -31.82 0.88 9.25
C ALA A 73 -32.28 1.83 8.14
N VAL A 74 -31.40 2.22 7.25
CA VAL A 74 -31.63 3.22 6.18
C VAL A 74 -30.98 2.76 4.86
N PRO A 75 -31.44 1.69 4.23
CA PRO A 75 -30.78 1.03 3.10
C PRO A 75 -30.68 1.89 1.83
N GLN A 76 -31.44 2.98 1.74
CA GLN A 76 -31.47 3.89 0.59
C GLN A 76 -30.35 4.94 0.61
N ILE A 77 -29.51 4.99 1.65
CA ILE A 77 -28.42 5.96 1.77
C ILE A 77 -27.12 5.34 1.22
N TRP A 78 -26.79 5.69 -0.03
CA TRP A 78 -25.62 5.19 -0.74
C TRP A 78 -24.30 5.44 0.01
N LEU A 79 -24.18 6.58 0.71
CA LEU A 79 -22.95 6.95 1.44
C LEU A 79 -22.59 5.92 2.53
N LEU A 80 -23.56 5.34 3.24
CA LEU A 80 -23.30 4.32 4.25
C LEU A 80 -22.79 3.02 3.64
N TRP A 81 -23.36 2.63 2.49
CA TRP A 81 -22.88 1.47 1.73
C TRP A 81 -21.48 1.68 1.17
N GLN A 82 -21.19 2.87 0.64
CA GLN A 82 -19.84 3.21 0.15
C GLN A 82 -18.80 3.14 1.28
N GLN A 83 -19.10 3.74 2.44
CA GLN A 83 -18.20 3.71 3.59
C GLN A 83 -17.98 2.28 4.11
N LEU A 84 -19.05 1.48 4.17
CA LEU A 84 -18.95 0.07 4.52
C LEU A 84 -18.04 -0.68 3.54
N GLY A 85 -18.22 -0.47 2.24
CA GLY A 85 -17.35 -1.05 1.20
C GLY A 85 -15.89 -0.62 1.33
N ASN A 86 -15.63 0.66 1.61
CA ASN A 86 -14.28 1.16 1.82
C ASN A 86 -13.61 0.44 3.00
N LEU A 87 -14.27 0.36 4.17
CA LEU A 87 -13.71 -0.31 5.35
C LEU A 87 -13.51 -1.82 5.12
N GLN A 88 -14.44 -2.50 4.44
CA GLN A 88 -14.29 -3.91 4.07
C GLN A 88 -13.08 -4.11 3.15
N SER A 89 -12.88 -3.21 2.17
CA SER A 89 -11.73 -3.22 1.27
C SER A 89 -10.42 -3.02 2.04
N ASP A 90 -10.37 -2.08 2.98
CA ASP A 90 -9.20 -1.81 3.83
C ASP A 90 -8.85 -3.00 4.74
N GLN A 91 -9.84 -3.79 5.13
CA GLN A 91 -9.64 -5.04 5.87
C GLN A 91 -9.32 -6.25 4.96
N GLY A 92 -9.25 -6.05 3.64
CA GLY A 92 -8.99 -7.11 2.66
C GLY A 92 -10.18 -7.98 2.31
N ASP A 93 -11.39 -7.67 2.80
CA ASP A 93 -12.62 -8.37 2.43
C ASP A 93 -13.22 -7.76 1.15
N PHE A 94 -12.52 -7.98 0.04
CA PHE A 94 -12.86 -7.39 -1.25
C PHE A 94 -14.19 -7.90 -1.81
N GLN A 95 -14.58 -9.13 -1.43
CA GLN A 95 -15.88 -9.67 -1.83
C GLN A 95 -17.04 -8.90 -1.17
N ALA A 96 -16.99 -8.72 0.14
CA ALA A 96 -17.98 -7.92 0.85
C ALA A 96 -17.98 -6.45 0.40
N ALA A 97 -16.78 -5.88 0.13
CA ALA A 97 -16.66 -4.54 -0.42
C ALA A 97 -17.39 -4.40 -1.76
N ASN A 98 -17.19 -5.34 -2.70
CA ASN A 98 -17.87 -5.34 -4.00
C ASN A 98 -19.41 -5.39 -3.83
N GLU A 99 -19.91 -6.20 -2.89
CA GLU A 99 -21.35 -6.28 -2.60
C GLU A 99 -21.87 -4.95 -2.04
N SER A 100 -21.14 -4.33 -1.12
CA SER A 100 -21.48 -3.03 -0.55
C SER A 100 -21.50 -1.91 -1.61
N TYR A 101 -20.49 -1.85 -2.48
CA TYR A 101 -20.47 -0.88 -3.60
C TYR A 101 -21.65 -1.12 -4.57
N THR A 102 -22.01 -2.37 -4.83
CA THR A 102 -23.16 -2.68 -5.67
C THR A 102 -24.45 -2.13 -5.05
N LYS A 103 -24.64 -2.31 -3.71
CA LYS A 103 -25.77 -1.73 -2.98
C LYS A 103 -25.77 -0.20 -2.99
N ALA A 104 -24.59 0.43 -2.90
CA ALA A 104 -24.48 1.87 -3.02
C ALA A 104 -24.94 2.38 -4.39
N LEU A 105 -24.54 1.71 -5.48
CA LEU A 105 -24.94 2.03 -6.85
C LEU A 105 -26.43 1.85 -7.13
N ASP A 106 -27.10 0.93 -6.41
CA ASP A 106 -28.55 0.73 -6.51
C ASP A 106 -29.35 1.84 -5.81
N CYS A 107 -28.70 2.73 -5.03
CA CYS A 107 -29.39 3.78 -4.29
C CYS A 107 -29.72 5.00 -5.17
N PRO A 108 -30.81 5.75 -4.87
CA PRO A 108 -31.15 6.96 -5.60
C PRO A 108 -30.15 8.10 -5.31
N GLY A 109 -29.85 8.91 -6.34
CA GLY A 109 -29.03 10.12 -6.21
C GLY A 109 -27.57 9.85 -5.87
N VAL A 110 -27.06 8.67 -6.24
CA VAL A 110 -25.66 8.28 -6.04
C VAL A 110 -24.72 9.08 -6.96
N ASP A 111 -23.61 9.53 -6.38
CA ASP A 111 -22.43 9.92 -7.17
C ASP A 111 -21.64 8.66 -7.47
N SER A 112 -21.73 8.20 -8.73
CA SER A 112 -21.36 6.85 -9.09
C SER A 112 -19.89 6.68 -9.47
N SER A 113 -19.22 7.71 -9.99
CA SER A 113 -17.84 7.59 -10.53
C SER A 113 -16.86 7.02 -9.52
N GLN A 114 -16.79 7.61 -8.32
CA GLN A 114 -15.88 7.16 -7.27
C GLN A 114 -16.22 5.74 -6.78
N ILE A 115 -17.50 5.39 -6.73
CA ILE A 115 -17.95 4.05 -6.30
C ILE A 115 -17.57 3.00 -7.34
N TYR A 116 -17.75 3.30 -8.63
CA TYR A 116 -17.31 2.40 -9.71
C TYR A 116 -15.80 2.18 -9.70
N PHE A 117 -15.01 3.23 -9.44
CA PHE A 117 -13.56 3.09 -9.30
C PHE A 117 -13.19 2.19 -8.11
N ASN A 118 -13.76 2.42 -6.93
CA ASN A 118 -13.50 1.60 -5.75
C ASN A 118 -13.97 0.14 -5.95
N LYS A 119 -15.11 -0.04 -6.62
CA LYS A 119 -15.61 -1.36 -7.01
C LYS A 119 -14.65 -2.07 -7.97
N ALA A 120 -14.09 -1.36 -8.95
CA ALA A 120 -13.10 -1.92 -9.87
C ALA A 120 -11.84 -2.39 -9.12
N ILE A 121 -11.36 -1.63 -8.13
CA ILE A 121 -10.25 -2.05 -7.26
C ILE A 121 -10.60 -3.35 -6.51
N ALA A 122 -11.76 -3.40 -5.86
CA ALA A 122 -12.20 -4.59 -5.11
C ALA A 122 -12.31 -5.83 -6.02
N LEU A 123 -12.91 -5.69 -7.21
CA LEU A 123 -13.02 -6.75 -8.21
C LEU A 123 -11.65 -7.21 -8.72
N HIS A 124 -10.73 -6.28 -8.97
CA HIS A 124 -9.35 -6.61 -9.34
C HIS A 124 -8.66 -7.45 -8.25
N ARG A 125 -8.83 -7.08 -6.99
CA ARG A 125 -8.30 -7.84 -5.83
C ARG A 125 -8.96 -9.21 -5.66
N CYS A 126 -10.20 -9.38 -6.11
CA CYS A 126 -10.89 -10.68 -6.19
C CYS A 126 -10.46 -11.53 -7.40
N ASN A 127 -9.46 -11.08 -8.19
CA ASN A 127 -9.05 -11.71 -9.44
C ASN A 127 -10.18 -11.84 -10.47
N MET A 128 -11.01 -10.81 -10.59
CA MET A 128 -12.13 -10.67 -11.53
C MET A 128 -11.85 -9.51 -12.51
N PRO A 129 -10.85 -9.65 -13.40
CA PRO A 129 -10.37 -8.52 -14.20
C PRO A 129 -11.37 -8.03 -15.24
N GLN A 130 -12.26 -8.88 -15.78
CA GLN A 130 -13.27 -8.44 -16.74
C GLN A 130 -14.32 -7.58 -16.07
N GLU A 131 -14.88 -8.02 -14.95
CA GLU A 131 -15.88 -7.28 -14.17
C GLU A 131 -15.28 -5.97 -13.63
N ALA A 132 -14.00 -5.98 -13.24
CA ALA A 132 -13.28 -4.78 -12.85
C ALA A 132 -13.14 -3.79 -14.02
N MET A 133 -12.85 -4.27 -15.23
CA MET A 133 -12.80 -3.42 -16.43
C MET A 133 -14.18 -2.84 -16.74
N ASP A 134 -15.23 -3.66 -16.66
CA ASP A 134 -16.62 -3.22 -16.91
C ASP A 134 -17.04 -2.15 -15.89
N ALA A 135 -16.64 -2.28 -14.62
CA ALA A 135 -16.86 -1.26 -13.62
C ALA A 135 -16.06 0.03 -13.91
N LEU A 136 -14.79 -0.10 -14.29
CA LEU A 136 -13.94 1.04 -14.63
C LEU A 136 -14.44 1.81 -15.88
N ASP A 137 -15.10 1.13 -16.80
CA ASP A 137 -15.71 1.75 -17.98
C ASP A 137 -16.98 2.55 -17.67
N GLN A 138 -17.53 2.43 -16.45
CA GLN A 138 -18.64 3.26 -15.95
C GLN A 138 -18.15 4.54 -15.25
N VAL A 139 -16.85 4.70 -15.01
CA VAL A 139 -16.27 5.93 -14.48
C VAL A 139 -16.31 7.00 -15.56
N ASP A 140 -16.82 8.18 -15.24
CA ASP A 140 -16.94 9.27 -16.20
C ASP A 140 -15.54 9.64 -16.75
N SER A 141 -15.45 9.91 -18.04
CA SER A 141 -14.16 10.22 -18.70
C SER A 141 -13.47 11.44 -18.09
N ASP A 142 -14.25 12.39 -17.57
CA ASP A 142 -13.74 13.61 -16.94
C ASP A 142 -13.21 13.32 -15.51
N ASP A 143 -13.64 12.20 -14.87
CA ASP A 143 -13.19 11.73 -13.57
C ASP A 143 -12.05 10.69 -13.67
N LEU A 144 -11.64 10.31 -14.87
CA LEU A 144 -10.54 9.39 -15.09
C LEU A 144 -9.21 10.03 -14.68
N HIS A 145 -8.79 9.72 -13.46
CA HIS A 145 -7.53 10.16 -12.88
C HIS A 145 -6.42 9.11 -13.04
N TRP A 146 -5.17 9.50 -12.77
CA TRP A 146 -4.01 8.65 -12.96
C TRP A 146 -4.09 7.26 -12.29
N PRO A 147 -4.57 7.12 -11.03
CA PRO A 147 -4.80 5.79 -10.43
C PRO A 147 -5.75 4.90 -11.23
N ALA A 148 -6.81 5.46 -11.82
CA ALA A 148 -7.75 4.71 -12.66
C ALA A 148 -7.11 4.25 -13.98
N LEU A 149 -6.27 5.11 -14.58
CA LEU A 149 -5.50 4.76 -15.78
C LEU A 149 -4.44 3.68 -15.50
N ALA A 150 -3.75 3.76 -14.35
CA ALA A 150 -2.82 2.73 -13.90
C ALA A 150 -3.54 1.38 -13.66
N LEU A 151 -4.70 1.40 -13.01
CA LEU A 151 -5.54 0.20 -12.83
C LEU A 151 -5.95 -0.41 -14.17
N ARG A 152 -6.27 0.42 -15.18
CA ARG A 152 -6.63 -0.07 -16.53
C ARG A 152 -5.49 -0.86 -17.16
N VAL A 153 -4.23 -0.44 -16.99
CA VAL A 153 -3.07 -1.21 -17.49
C VAL A 153 -2.98 -2.56 -16.77
N ALA A 154 -3.13 -2.60 -15.44
CA ALA A 154 -3.10 -3.83 -14.67
C ALA A 154 -4.23 -4.81 -15.09
N LEU A 155 -5.44 -4.29 -15.33
CA LEU A 155 -6.58 -5.08 -15.82
C LEU A 155 -6.33 -5.67 -17.20
N LEU A 156 -5.74 -4.91 -18.13
CA LEU A 156 -5.35 -5.41 -19.44
C LEU A 156 -4.35 -6.57 -19.32
N ASN A 157 -3.39 -6.50 -18.40
CA ASN A 157 -2.47 -7.60 -18.08
C ASN A 157 -3.22 -8.82 -17.51
N GLY A 158 -4.15 -8.58 -16.56
CA GLY A 158 -5.00 -9.63 -16.01
C GLY A 158 -5.88 -10.34 -17.02
N LEU A 159 -6.27 -9.63 -18.09
CA LEU A 159 -7.01 -10.15 -19.25
C LEU A 159 -6.10 -10.74 -20.35
N GLU A 160 -4.81 -10.86 -20.10
CA GLU A 160 -3.78 -11.32 -21.04
C GLU A 160 -3.69 -10.49 -22.33
N GLN A 161 -4.21 -9.24 -22.33
CA GLN A 161 -4.14 -8.31 -23.44
C GLN A 161 -2.82 -7.53 -23.43
N TYR A 162 -1.69 -8.25 -23.34
CA TYR A 162 -0.35 -7.71 -23.06
C TYR A 162 0.09 -6.60 -24.05
N HIS A 163 -0.21 -6.73 -25.34
CA HIS A 163 0.14 -5.67 -26.31
C HIS A 163 -0.60 -4.36 -26.02
N LYS A 164 -1.89 -4.43 -25.70
CA LYS A 164 -2.66 -3.24 -25.34
C LYS A 164 -2.20 -2.63 -24.02
N ALA A 165 -1.86 -3.49 -23.03
CA ALA A 165 -1.30 -3.06 -21.77
C ALA A 165 0.03 -2.32 -21.97
N ALA A 166 0.93 -2.87 -22.80
CA ALA A 166 2.22 -2.27 -23.09
C ALA A 166 2.09 -0.92 -23.83
N ASP A 167 1.22 -0.83 -24.83
CA ASP A 167 1.00 0.40 -25.59
C ASP A 167 0.41 1.51 -24.72
N LEU A 168 -0.60 1.17 -23.88
CA LEU A 168 -1.20 2.10 -22.95
C LEU A 168 -0.17 2.55 -21.90
N ALA A 169 0.57 1.60 -21.30
CA ALA A 169 1.57 1.91 -20.28
C ALA A 169 2.67 2.85 -20.79
N LYS A 170 3.20 2.60 -22.00
CA LYS A 170 4.17 3.48 -22.65
C LYS A 170 3.63 4.90 -22.84
N HIS A 171 2.43 5.01 -23.41
CA HIS A 171 1.79 6.31 -23.63
C HIS A 171 1.59 7.08 -22.31
N LEU A 172 1.12 6.42 -21.26
CA LEU A 172 0.91 7.05 -19.95
C LEU A 172 2.23 7.45 -19.30
N ALA A 173 3.26 6.60 -19.36
CA ALA A 173 4.59 6.90 -18.83
C ALA A 173 5.22 8.11 -19.55
N GLU A 174 5.15 8.16 -20.88
CA GLU A 174 5.63 9.30 -21.67
C GLU A 174 4.94 10.62 -21.27
N ARG A 175 3.64 10.59 -21.03
CA ARG A 175 2.87 11.77 -20.58
C ARG A 175 3.30 12.24 -19.18
N LEU A 176 3.49 11.31 -18.23
CA LEU A 176 3.94 11.65 -16.88
C LEU A 176 5.37 12.20 -16.89
N LEU A 177 6.28 11.58 -17.63
CA LEU A 177 7.66 12.02 -17.77
C LEU A 177 7.80 13.34 -18.56
N GLY A 178 6.84 13.65 -19.42
CA GLY A 178 6.82 14.88 -20.22
C GLY A 178 6.37 16.14 -19.46
N SER A 179 5.95 16.02 -18.20
CA SER A 179 5.49 17.13 -17.36
C SER A 179 6.06 17.02 -15.95
N GLU A 180 6.88 18.00 -15.55
CA GLU A 180 7.47 18.04 -14.20
C GLU A 180 6.40 18.06 -13.08
N GLU A 181 5.30 18.78 -13.29
CA GLU A 181 4.18 18.83 -12.36
C GLU A 181 3.51 17.45 -12.20
N LEU A 182 3.17 16.79 -13.31
CA LEU A 182 2.57 15.46 -13.29
C LEU A 182 3.54 14.42 -12.72
N PHE A 183 4.81 14.48 -13.10
CA PHE A 183 5.84 13.59 -12.56
C PHE A 183 5.92 13.70 -11.03
N THR A 184 6.01 14.92 -10.51
CA THR A 184 6.11 15.14 -9.06
C THR A 184 4.87 14.66 -8.31
N GLN A 185 3.67 14.86 -8.89
CA GLN A 185 2.41 14.50 -8.26
C GLN A 185 2.11 13.00 -8.32
N TYR A 186 2.52 12.31 -9.41
CA TYR A 186 2.09 10.93 -9.72
C TYR A 186 3.26 9.96 -9.89
N THR A 187 4.35 10.15 -9.14
CA THR A 187 5.55 9.29 -9.20
C THR A 187 5.25 7.83 -8.82
N ILE A 188 4.32 7.61 -7.88
CA ILE A 188 3.92 6.26 -7.45
C ILE A 188 3.14 5.55 -8.57
N GLU A 189 2.22 6.26 -9.22
CA GLU A 189 1.45 5.76 -10.36
C GLU A 189 2.38 5.46 -11.54
N LEU A 190 3.37 6.32 -11.79
CA LEU A 190 4.38 6.08 -12.81
C LEU A 190 5.16 4.78 -12.54
N ALA A 191 5.62 4.57 -11.31
CA ALA A 191 6.30 3.32 -10.93
C ALA A 191 5.39 2.10 -11.11
N GLY A 192 4.10 2.22 -10.78
CA GLY A 192 3.08 1.19 -11.03
C GLY A 192 2.91 0.90 -12.52
N ILE A 193 2.73 1.92 -13.34
CA ILE A 193 2.55 1.81 -14.79
C ILE A 193 3.78 1.15 -15.44
N ILE A 194 4.99 1.53 -15.04
CA ILE A 194 6.23 0.93 -15.56
C ILE A 194 6.38 -0.53 -15.10
N THR A 195 5.94 -0.86 -13.89
CA THR A 195 5.91 -2.25 -13.41
C THR A 195 4.95 -3.09 -14.26
N GLU A 196 3.75 -2.58 -14.53
CA GLU A 196 2.78 -3.24 -15.41
C GLU A 196 3.29 -3.36 -16.86
N LEU A 197 4.05 -2.38 -17.36
CA LEU A 197 4.75 -2.48 -18.64
C LEU A 197 5.73 -3.66 -18.64
N GLY A 198 6.50 -3.83 -17.56
CA GLY A 198 7.42 -4.96 -17.43
C GLY A 198 6.69 -6.31 -17.47
N ILE A 199 5.54 -6.43 -16.80
CA ILE A 199 4.70 -7.63 -16.85
C ILE A 199 4.22 -7.90 -18.28
N ALA A 200 3.73 -6.87 -18.97
CA ALA A 200 3.25 -6.98 -20.36
C ALA A 200 4.38 -7.42 -21.32
N VAL A 201 5.56 -6.85 -21.17
CA VAL A 201 6.76 -7.18 -22.00
C VAL A 201 7.21 -8.62 -21.72
N GLY A 202 7.33 -8.99 -20.44
CA GLY A 202 7.78 -10.33 -20.05
C GLY A 202 6.82 -11.43 -20.49
N ARG A 203 5.53 -11.26 -20.24
CA ARG A 203 4.51 -12.28 -20.57
C ARG A 203 4.10 -12.26 -22.05
N GLY A 204 3.97 -11.05 -22.64
CA GLY A 204 3.52 -10.91 -24.02
C GLY A 204 4.57 -11.27 -25.06
N ASN A 205 5.83 -10.96 -24.82
CA ASN A 205 6.93 -11.16 -25.76
C ASN A 205 7.93 -12.24 -25.29
N ASN A 206 7.75 -12.80 -24.11
CA ASN A 206 8.73 -13.67 -23.42
C ASN A 206 10.11 -12.98 -23.28
N ASP A 207 10.08 -11.63 -23.11
CA ASP A 207 11.27 -10.81 -22.98
C ASP A 207 11.56 -10.56 -21.48
N ILE A 208 12.29 -11.48 -20.90
CA ILE A 208 12.65 -11.48 -19.47
C ILE A 208 13.58 -10.30 -19.14
N ASP A 209 14.54 -10.00 -20.02
CA ASP A 209 15.49 -8.89 -19.81
C ASP A 209 14.79 -7.54 -19.90
N GLY A 210 13.87 -7.38 -20.85
CA GLY A 210 13.03 -6.19 -20.94
C GLY A 210 12.13 -6.01 -19.72
N ALA A 211 11.53 -7.09 -19.21
CA ALA A 211 10.74 -7.04 -17.99
C ALA A 211 11.58 -6.60 -16.77
N ARG A 212 12.75 -7.22 -16.58
CA ARG A 212 13.71 -6.87 -15.53
C ARG A 212 14.12 -5.41 -15.60
N HIS A 213 14.43 -4.90 -16.80
CA HIS A 213 14.76 -3.50 -17.01
C HIS A 213 13.61 -2.57 -16.55
N CYS A 214 12.36 -2.87 -16.91
CA CYS A 214 11.21 -2.09 -16.47
C CYS A 214 11.08 -2.07 -14.93
N PHE A 215 11.23 -3.23 -14.27
CA PHE A 215 11.12 -3.28 -12.79
C PHE A 215 12.23 -2.46 -12.10
N ILE A 216 13.46 -2.52 -12.61
CA ILE A 216 14.56 -1.69 -12.11
C ILE A 216 14.28 -0.20 -12.36
N GLN A 217 13.73 0.17 -13.53
CA GLN A 217 13.34 1.56 -13.81
C GLN A 217 12.25 2.05 -12.85
N ALA A 218 11.23 1.25 -12.56
CA ALA A 218 10.21 1.60 -11.57
C ALA A 218 10.83 1.88 -10.19
N LEU A 219 11.83 1.09 -9.78
CA LEU A 219 12.57 1.25 -8.52
C LEU A 219 13.52 2.47 -8.51
N ARG A 220 13.88 3.02 -9.66
CA ARG A 220 14.60 4.30 -9.74
C ARG A 220 13.71 5.48 -9.37
N TYR A 221 12.42 5.43 -9.71
CA TYR A 221 11.45 6.46 -9.34
C TYR A 221 10.97 6.30 -7.89
N VAL A 222 10.60 5.08 -7.48
CA VAL A 222 10.15 4.78 -6.12
C VAL A 222 10.98 3.64 -5.56
N LYS A 223 12.02 3.98 -4.79
CA LYS A 223 13.07 3.04 -4.34
C LYS A 223 12.55 1.81 -3.60
N ASN A 224 11.51 1.97 -2.79
CA ASN A 224 10.89 0.87 -2.02
C ASN A 224 9.51 0.50 -2.57
N PHE A 225 9.39 0.44 -3.89
CA PHE A 225 8.13 0.03 -4.51
C PHE A 225 7.99 -1.49 -4.44
N SER A 226 7.28 -1.97 -3.42
CA SER A 226 7.17 -3.39 -3.06
C SER A 226 6.68 -4.26 -4.21
N TYR A 227 5.80 -3.74 -5.07
CA TYR A 227 5.29 -4.48 -6.22
C TYR A 227 6.38 -4.74 -7.26
N ALA A 228 7.19 -3.74 -7.63
CA ALA A 228 8.32 -3.94 -8.55
C ALA A 228 9.39 -4.87 -7.95
N LEU A 229 9.69 -4.76 -6.65
CA LEU A 229 10.60 -5.68 -5.95
C LEU A 229 10.08 -7.13 -6.00
N ALA A 230 8.78 -7.34 -5.78
CA ALA A 230 8.17 -8.67 -5.87
C ALA A 230 8.26 -9.23 -7.29
N MET A 231 7.94 -8.44 -8.31
CA MET A 231 8.03 -8.86 -9.70
C MET A 231 9.47 -9.18 -10.12
N LEU A 232 10.45 -8.40 -9.65
CA LEU A 232 11.86 -8.64 -9.93
C LEU A 232 12.32 -9.98 -9.35
N ARG A 233 11.95 -10.32 -8.10
CA ARG A 233 12.24 -11.64 -7.51
C ARG A 233 11.59 -12.78 -8.29
N GLN A 234 10.36 -12.59 -8.77
CA GLN A 234 9.68 -13.59 -9.62
C GLN A 234 10.40 -13.81 -10.96
N VAL A 235 10.97 -12.75 -11.53
CA VAL A 235 11.75 -12.84 -12.78
C VAL A 235 13.07 -13.59 -12.54
N TYR A 236 13.76 -13.34 -11.45
CA TYR A 236 14.96 -14.11 -11.09
C TYR A 236 14.63 -15.56 -10.81
N HIS A 237 13.52 -15.83 -10.15
CA HIS A 237 13.03 -17.14 -9.76
C HIS A 237 14.14 -18.04 -9.17
N MET A 238 14.95 -17.44 -8.29
CA MET A 238 16.10 -18.11 -7.66
C MET A 238 15.70 -18.55 -6.26
N GLU A 239 15.78 -19.86 -6.01
CA GLU A 239 15.54 -20.49 -4.71
C GLU A 239 16.84 -21.13 -4.20
N SER A 240 17.02 -21.20 -2.90
CA SER A 240 18.14 -21.88 -2.28
C SER A 240 17.81 -22.35 -0.87
N ALA A 241 18.10 -23.63 -0.58
CA ALA A 241 17.95 -24.19 0.76
C ALA A 241 18.90 -23.57 1.80
N THR A 242 19.95 -22.87 1.34
CA THR A 242 20.95 -22.20 2.18
C THR A 242 20.74 -20.69 2.27
N ALA A 243 19.67 -20.18 1.64
CA ALA A 243 19.38 -18.76 1.63
C ALA A 243 19.18 -18.20 3.06
N GLN A 244 19.72 -17.01 3.26
CA GLN A 244 19.65 -16.25 4.51
C GLN A 244 19.14 -14.84 4.22
N HIS A 245 18.51 -14.25 5.21
CA HIS A 245 18.09 -12.85 5.16
C HIS A 245 19.22 -11.95 5.67
N PHE A 246 19.73 -11.09 4.78
CA PHE A 246 20.78 -10.12 5.07
C PHE A 246 20.18 -8.72 5.17
N ARG A 247 20.71 -7.93 6.10
CA ARG A 247 20.58 -6.48 6.11
C ARG A 247 21.93 -5.86 5.81
N LEU A 248 22.00 -5.11 4.74
CA LEU A 248 23.21 -4.42 4.30
C LEU A 248 23.08 -2.91 4.51
N LEU A 249 24.11 -2.27 5.03
CA LEU A 249 24.30 -0.82 4.95
C LEU A 249 25.35 -0.55 3.86
N LEU A 250 24.92 0.11 2.80
CA LEU A 250 25.80 0.48 1.68
C LEU A 250 26.08 1.96 1.71
N ARG A 251 27.32 2.31 1.38
CA ARG A 251 27.77 3.66 1.08
C ARG A 251 28.12 3.76 -0.39
N GLY A 252 27.73 4.86 -1.01
CA GLY A 252 28.12 5.21 -2.38
C GLY A 252 28.44 6.69 -2.52
N VAL A 253 29.01 7.05 -3.64
CA VAL A 253 29.37 8.44 -3.97
C VAL A 253 28.93 8.76 -5.40
N TRP A 254 28.31 9.92 -5.58
CA TRP A 254 28.05 10.52 -6.87
C TRP A 254 29.27 11.37 -7.25
N PHE A 255 29.90 11.07 -8.38
CA PHE A 255 31.06 11.82 -8.86
C PHE A 255 30.69 13.10 -9.62
N GLU A 256 29.39 13.32 -9.85
CA GLU A 256 28.87 14.55 -10.45
C GLU A 256 28.04 15.33 -9.42
N PRO A 257 28.08 16.67 -9.46
CA PRO A 257 27.28 17.49 -8.57
C PRO A 257 25.78 17.22 -8.78
N ILE A 258 25.03 16.97 -7.70
CA ILE A 258 23.58 16.92 -7.76
C ILE A 258 23.08 18.32 -7.38
N GLU A 259 22.46 19.03 -8.34
CA GLU A 259 21.98 20.40 -8.17
C GLU A 259 21.12 20.61 -6.93
N GLN A 260 20.35 19.60 -6.55
CA GLN A 260 19.43 19.66 -5.40
C GLN A 260 20.13 19.64 -4.03
N HIS A 261 21.41 19.22 -3.94
CA HIS A 261 22.10 19.05 -2.66
C HIS A 261 23.28 20.01 -2.46
N GLY A 262 23.67 20.79 -3.48
CA GLY A 262 24.73 21.79 -3.38
C GLY A 262 26.13 21.27 -3.05
N ALA A 263 26.30 19.94 -2.94
CA ALA A 263 27.58 19.30 -2.65
C ALA A 263 28.30 18.93 -3.94
N ALA A 264 29.63 19.15 -3.98
CA ALA A 264 30.44 18.85 -5.16
C ALA A 264 30.51 17.33 -5.43
N ASN A 265 30.57 16.51 -4.37
CA ASN A 265 30.59 15.05 -4.43
C ASN A 265 29.63 14.51 -3.32
N PRO A 266 28.34 14.41 -3.58
CA PRO A 266 27.41 13.90 -2.57
C PRO A 266 27.60 12.39 -2.36
N GLY A 267 27.96 12.01 -1.14
CA GLY A 267 27.91 10.64 -0.70
C GLY A 267 26.49 10.29 -0.20
N PHE A 268 26.18 9.01 -0.19
CA PHE A 268 24.92 8.51 0.37
C PHE A 268 25.09 7.20 1.13
N TYR A 269 24.18 6.97 2.06
CA TYR A 269 23.96 5.67 2.66
C TYR A 269 22.58 5.15 2.23
N SER A 270 22.47 3.83 2.04
CA SER A 270 21.21 3.13 1.79
C SER A 270 21.24 1.76 2.47
N THR A 271 20.11 1.36 3.05
CA THR A 271 19.97 0.06 3.69
C THR A 271 19.13 -0.87 2.80
N PHE A 272 19.52 -2.13 2.72
CA PHE A 272 18.81 -3.15 1.95
C PHE A 272 18.51 -4.37 2.83
N ASP A 273 17.31 -4.92 2.69
CA ASP A 273 16.94 -6.24 3.20
C ASP A 273 16.88 -7.22 2.01
N ILE A 274 17.72 -8.25 2.03
CA ILE A 274 17.98 -9.13 0.87
C ILE A 274 18.01 -10.58 1.31
N VAL A 275 17.40 -11.46 0.53
CA VAL A 275 17.56 -12.91 0.66
C VAL A 275 18.59 -13.40 -0.36
N ALA A 276 19.66 -14.05 0.12
CA ALA A 276 20.79 -14.52 -0.68
C ALA A 276 21.51 -15.69 0.02
N ASP A 277 22.40 -16.40 -0.67
CA ASP A 277 23.20 -17.47 -0.06
C ASP A 277 24.36 -16.93 0.78
N ASN A 278 24.89 -15.75 0.44
CA ASN A 278 26.01 -15.11 1.12
C ASN A 278 25.99 -13.59 0.90
N ALA A 279 26.84 -12.87 1.62
CA ALA A 279 26.90 -11.42 1.58
C ALA A 279 27.38 -10.86 0.22
N GLU A 280 28.22 -11.59 -0.53
CA GLU A 280 28.69 -11.17 -1.86
C GLU A 280 27.53 -11.19 -2.88
N GLU A 281 26.72 -12.24 -2.87
CA GLU A 281 25.52 -12.32 -3.69
C GLU A 281 24.48 -11.25 -3.28
N ALA A 282 24.29 -11.03 -1.97
CA ALA A 282 23.43 -9.97 -1.48
C ALA A 282 23.89 -8.56 -1.97
N MET A 283 25.20 -8.32 -1.95
CA MET A 283 25.79 -7.10 -2.48
C MET A 283 25.52 -6.94 -3.99
N ALA A 284 25.63 -8.04 -4.77
CA ALA A 284 25.34 -8.02 -6.19
C ALA A 284 23.87 -7.64 -6.50
N PHE A 285 22.90 -8.19 -5.76
CA PHE A 285 21.50 -7.79 -5.88
C PHE A 285 21.27 -6.32 -5.54
N ALA A 286 21.91 -5.81 -4.48
CA ALA A 286 21.80 -4.40 -4.12
C ALA A 286 22.40 -3.48 -5.19
N ALA A 287 23.60 -3.79 -5.67
CA ALA A 287 24.32 -3.01 -6.67
C ALA A 287 23.54 -2.90 -7.99
N GLU A 288 22.80 -3.93 -8.37
CA GLU A 288 21.98 -3.91 -9.58
C GLU A 288 20.89 -2.85 -9.54
N LEU A 289 20.32 -2.55 -8.36
CA LEU A 289 19.28 -1.55 -8.20
C LEU A 289 19.83 -0.11 -8.16
N GLU A 290 21.15 0.04 -8.03
CA GLU A 290 21.77 1.34 -8.03
C GLU A 290 22.09 1.82 -9.47
N PRO A 291 22.08 3.14 -9.72
CA PRO A 291 22.50 3.70 -10.99
C PRO A 291 23.92 3.29 -11.37
N ASP A 292 24.18 3.13 -12.68
CA ASP A 292 25.48 2.69 -13.18
C ASP A 292 26.62 3.62 -12.74
N GLU A 293 26.32 4.93 -12.65
CA GLU A 293 27.26 5.99 -12.28
C GLU A 293 27.83 5.85 -10.87
N VAL A 294 27.10 5.15 -9.97
CA VAL A 294 27.50 4.99 -8.57
C VAL A 294 27.94 3.57 -8.22
N ARG A 295 27.68 2.58 -9.08
CA ARG A 295 27.95 1.16 -8.77
C ARG A 295 29.40 0.89 -8.39
N ASP A 296 30.34 1.48 -9.11
CA ASP A 296 31.77 1.29 -8.85
C ASP A 296 32.21 1.95 -7.54
N SER A 297 31.41 2.88 -7.00
CA SER A 297 31.68 3.55 -5.72
C SER A 297 31.10 2.85 -4.51
N LEU A 298 30.27 1.80 -4.71
CA LEU A 298 29.56 1.13 -3.63
C LEU A 298 30.51 0.39 -2.69
N VAL A 299 30.35 0.65 -1.41
CA VAL A 299 31.10 -0.01 -0.34
C VAL A 299 30.11 -0.60 0.66
N LEU A 300 30.31 -1.85 1.02
CA LEU A 300 29.59 -2.48 2.11
C LEU A 300 30.17 -2.00 3.45
N GLU A 301 29.43 -1.16 4.16
CA GLU A 301 29.82 -0.62 5.47
C GLU A 301 29.48 -1.58 6.60
N GLU A 302 28.29 -2.18 6.54
CA GLU A 302 27.81 -3.09 7.56
C GLU A 302 26.97 -4.21 6.94
N VAL A 303 27.08 -5.41 7.51
CA VAL A 303 26.26 -6.57 7.16
C VAL A 303 25.76 -7.27 8.42
N SER A 304 24.46 -7.52 8.48
CA SER A 304 23.82 -8.30 9.53
C SER A 304 23.06 -9.48 8.92
N VAL A 305 23.21 -10.66 9.49
CA VAL A 305 22.43 -11.85 9.13
C VAL A 305 21.24 -11.94 10.07
N LEU A 306 20.02 -11.86 9.53
CA LEU A 306 18.79 -11.84 10.31
C LEU A 306 18.22 -13.26 10.55
N GLY A 307 18.60 -14.22 9.73
CA GLY A 307 18.21 -15.63 9.88
C GLY A 307 18.08 -16.39 8.56
N PRO A 308 17.86 -17.70 8.60
CA PRO A 308 17.67 -18.52 7.42
C PRO A 308 16.30 -18.29 6.79
N CYS A 309 16.23 -18.28 5.45
CA CYS A 309 15.02 -18.11 4.64
C CYS A 309 15.01 -19.12 3.46
N PRO A 310 14.98 -20.43 3.73
CA PRO A 310 15.12 -21.46 2.69
C PRO A 310 13.94 -21.52 1.70
N ASP A 311 12.78 -20.98 2.08
CA ASP A 311 11.54 -21.01 1.28
C ASP A 311 11.28 -19.69 0.54
N ASP A 312 12.14 -18.68 0.71
CA ASP A 312 11.99 -17.39 0.10
C ASP A 312 12.77 -17.29 -1.22
N LEU A 313 12.18 -16.61 -2.22
CA LEU A 313 12.89 -16.27 -3.44
C LEU A 313 14.04 -15.30 -3.13
N LYS A 314 15.22 -15.55 -3.72
CA LYS A 314 16.38 -14.66 -3.56
C LYS A 314 16.14 -13.32 -4.25
N GLY A 315 16.74 -12.27 -3.69
CA GLY A 315 16.67 -10.89 -4.20
C GLY A 315 16.33 -9.86 -3.13
N VAL A 316 16.09 -8.63 -3.54
CA VAL A 316 15.81 -7.51 -2.65
C VAL A 316 14.35 -7.53 -2.20
N TYR A 317 14.12 -7.42 -0.89
CA TYR A 317 12.79 -7.36 -0.27
C TYR A 317 12.42 -5.95 0.16
N ASN A 318 13.43 -5.18 0.59
CA ASN A 318 13.24 -3.81 1.01
C ASN A 318 14.52 -3.00 0.75
N ARG A 319 14.38 -1.70 0.54
CA ARG A 319 15.49 -0.75 0.52
C ARG A 319 15.02 0.62 1.02
N THR A 320 15.94 1.36 1.66
CA THR A 320 15.66 2.74 2.07
C THR A 320 15.95 3.73 0.94
N GLY A 321 15.48 4.97 1.09
CA GLY A 321 15.98 6.10 0.33
C GLY A 321 17.45 6.41 0.68
N TYR A 322 18.02 7.39 0.01
CA TYR A 322 19.38 7.82 0.29
C TYR A 322 19.42 8.80 1.47
N ALA A 323 20.33 8.53 2.41
CA ALA A 323 20.77 9.50 3.39
C ALA A 323 22.05 10.15 2.88
N PHE A 324 21.98 11.40 2.40
CA PHE A 324 23.09 12.09 1.77
C PHE A 324 24.05 12.72 2.79
N TYR A 325 25.33 12.78 2.42
CA TYR A 325 26.37 13.47 3.16
C TYR A 325 27.39 14.09 2.18
N GLU A 326 28.20 15.06 2.63
CA GLU A 326 29.30 15.58 1.84
C GLU A 326 30.50 14.64 1.92
N ALA A 327 30.94 14.12 0.78
CA ALA A 327 32.06 13.20 0.69
C ALA A 327 33.38 13.93 0.37
N ASN A 328 34.46 13.47 0.99
CA ASN A 328 35.82 13.86 0.55
C ASN A 328 36.23 13.05 -0.69
N ASN A 329 37.45 13.32 -1.21
CA ASN A 329 37.97 12.63 -2.40
C ASN A 329 38.14 11.10 -2.23
N GLU A 330 38.09 10.59 -1.00
CA GLU A 330 38.09 9.16 -0.68
C GLU A 330 36.67 8.59 -0.47
N GLY A 331 35.63 9.41 -0.69
CA GLY A 331 34.24 9.03 -0.47
C GLY A 331 33.81 8.92 1.00
N LYS A 332 34.63 9.41 1.94
CA LYS A 332 34.29 9.44 3.36
C LYS A 332 33.61 10.76 3.72
N ALA A 333 32.74 10.74 4.74
CA ALA A 333 32.07 11.95 5.23
C ALA A 333 33.09 13.00 5.69
N VAL A 334 32.88 14.23 5.25
CA VAL A 334 33.65 15.38 5.72
C VAL A 334 33.13 15.78 7.08
N VAL A 335 33.87 15.49 8.14
CA VAL A 335 33.54 15.99 9.48
C VAL A 335 34.05 17.43 9.55
N SER A 336 33.16 18.43 9.46
CA SER A 336 33.52 19.82 9.73
C SER A 336 33.85 19.96 11.22
N GLU A 337 35.10 20.24 11.55
CA GLU A 337 35.47 20.67 12.91
C GLU A 337 34.73 21.99 13.20
N GLY A 338 33.62 21.96 13.93
CA GLY A 338 33.04 23.18 14.42
C GLY A 338 31.52 23.36 14.44
N ASN A 339 30.73 22.32 14.32
CA ASN A 339 29.35 22.31 14.88
C ASN A 339 28.91 20.86 15.08
N PRO A 340 28.39 20.47 16.24
CA PRO A 340 27.68 19.21 16.30
C PRO A 340 26.51 19.37 15.32
N VAL A 341 26.51 18.54 14.29
CA VAL A 341 25.33 18.33 13.45
C VAL A 341 24.24 17.93 14.42
N THR A 342 23.36 18.87 14.74
CA THR A 342 22.13 18.53 15.42
C THR A 342 21.40 17.62 14.45
N ASP A 343 21.34 16.36 14.80
CA ASP A 343 20.59 15.32 14.13
C ASP A 343 19.13 15.77 13.95
N ASN A 344 18.88 16.49 12.87
CA ASN A 344 17.58 16.52 12.24
C ASN A 344 17.49 15.31 11.29
N VAL A 345 17.91 14.14 11.77
CA VAL A 345 17.29 12.90 11.39
C VAL A 345 15.86 13.06 11.89
N VAL A 346 14.94 13.29 10.98
CA VAL A 346 13.54 12.96 11.21
C VAL A 346 13.57 11.45 11.40
N GLU A 347 13.89 11.04 12.63
CA GLU A 347 13.56 9.74 13.12
C GLU A 347 12.04 9.62 13.04
N SER A 348 11.56 9.14 11.91
CA SER A 348 10.41 8.25 11.96
C SER A 348 10.91 7.04 12.74
N LYS A 349 10.90 7.15 14.09
CA LYS A 349 10.98 5.98 14.95
C LYS A 349 9.99 4.99 14.37
N PRO A 350 10.41 3.76 14.00
CA PRO A 350 9.46 2.71 13.82
C PRO A 350 8.70 2.68 15.16
N LYS A 351 7.40 3.00 15.12
CA LYS A 351 6.53 2.65 16.22
C LYS A 351 6.78 1.16 16.40
N ASP A 352 7.23 0.78 17.60
CA ASP A 352 7.26 -0.60 18.02
C ASP A 352 5.85 -1.19 17.79
N GLU A 353 5.58 -1.61 16.60
CA GLU A 353 4.58 -2.62 16.34
C GLU A 353 5.13 -3.88 16.98
N LYS A 354 4.78 -4.05 18.25
CA LYS A 354 4.72 -5.36 18.84
C LYS A 354 3.78 -6.18 17.95
N SER A 355 4.35 -6.81 16.94
CA SER A 355 3.74 -7.92 16.24
C SER A 355 3.43 -8.94 17.33
N LYS A 356 2.20 -8.92 17.83
CA LYS A 356 1.63 -10.08 18.50
C LYS A 356 1.55 -11.15 17.42
N ALA A 357 2.63 -11.94 17.31
CA ALA A 357 2.55 -13.24 16.72
C ALA A 357 1.33 -13.91 17.35
N VAL A 358 0.35 -14.20 16.52
CA VAL A 358 -0.75 -15.08 16.88
C VAL A 358 -0.11 -16.45 16.99
N GLU A 359 0.40 -16.77 18.18
CA GLU A 359 0.64 -18.16 18.56
C GLU A 359 -0.69 -18.88 18.54
N SER A 360 -0.97 -19.53 17.42
CA SER A 360 -1.97 -20.59 17.38
C SER A 360 -1.44 -21.74 18.23
N SER A 361 -1.65 -21.67 19.54
CA SER A 361 -1.44 -22.79 20.44
C SER A 361 -2.46 -23.89 20.11
N ALA A 362 -2.06 -24.78 19.22
CA ALA A 362 -2.60 -26.12 19.13
C ALA A 362 -2.19 -26.89 20.41
N GLN A 363 -2.85 -26.62 21.50
CA GLN A 363 -2.79 -27.52 22.66
C GLN A 363 -3.62 -28.76 22.35
N ALA A 364 -2.95 -29.79 21.86
CA ALA A 364 -3.43 -31.14 21.93
C ALA A 364 -3.62 -31.52 23.39
N LYS A 365 -4.84 -31.49 23.90
CA LYS A 365 -5.20 -32.11 25.16
C LYS A 365 -5.17 -33.62 24.99
N SER A 366 -4.08 -34.24 25.41
CA SER A 366 -3.98 -35.64 25.74
C SER A 366 -4.99 -35.96 26.86
N THR A 367 -6.14 -36.52 26.51
CA THR A 367 -7.01 -37.18 27.48
C THR A 367 -6.57 -38.60 27.68
N LYS A 368 -5.97 -38.86 28.85
CA LYS A 368 -5.69 -40.18 29.37
C LYS A 368 -6.97 -41.02 29.35
N GLY A 369 -6.87 -42.19 28.67
CA GLY A 369 -7.86 -43.25 28.72
C GLY A 369 -8.02 -43.79 30.14
N LYS A 370 -9.27 -43.80 30.62
CA LYS A 370 -9.66 -44.71 31.70
C LYS A 370 -10.36 -45.89 31.06
N SER A 371 -9.73 -47.02 31.20
CA SER A 371 -10.30 -48.36 30.94
C SER A 371 -11.50 -48.56 31.85
N VAL A 372 -12.62 -48.91 31.29
CA VAL A 372 -13.69 -49.57 32.02
C VAL A 372 -13.92 -50.94 31.39
N LYS A 373 -13.67 -51.95 32.23
CA LYS A 373 -13.87 -53.36 31.95
C LYS A 373 -15.29 -53.67 31.60
N GLY A 374 -15.43 -54.55 30.64
CA GLY A 374 -16.71 -55.10 30.22
C GLY A 374 -17.42 -55.93 31.26
N LYS A 375 -18.68 -56.14 31.03
CA LYS A 375 -19.40 -57.36 31.43
C LYS A 375 -20.31 -57.76 30.27
N SER A 376 -19.98 -58.91 29.74
CA SER A 376 -20.82 -59.77 28.92
C SER A 376 -22.05 -60.23 29.72
N THR A 377 -23.23 -60.22 29.13
CA THR A 377 -24.16 -61.34 29.26
C THR A 377 -25.31 -61.20 28.27
N LYS A 378 -25.43 -62.26 27.49
CA LYS A 378 -26.51 -62.80 26.67
C LYS A 378 -26.88 -62.12 25.40
#